data_854fe89f71f3bd2feee84136c004e0c4
#
_entry.id   854fe89f71f3bd2feee84136c004e0c4
#
_cell.length_a   1.000
_cell.length_b   1.000
_cell.length_c   1.000
_cell.angle_alpha   90.00
_cell.angle_beta   90.00
_cell.angle_gamma   90.00
#
_symmetry.space_group_name_H-M   'P 1'
#
loop_
_entity.id
_entity.type
_entity.pdbx_description
1 polymer ?
#
loop_
_entity_poly.entity_id
_entity_poly.type
_entity_poly.pdbx_seq_one_letter_code
_entity_poly.pdbx_strand_id
1 'polypeptide(L)'
;MKKTIAFILALVLCIGTLAGCGGRETQENDSRILTDGAGRSVEVPETVGSIVCVGVGALRYTAYMGAQDLVVGVEDYETKPGMSRLYNYVNFDRFRDLPVIGTNGQPDPEQIVVLAPDVIVMSAYASVDADDLQARTGTPVVVVPGSDTTLDAAAYETIRILGQLYGMESRAAELTAYLQAIQRDLDERTRDIPDSEKPSVYVAGISFKGAHGFEGTEACYGPLELIHANNLANTTGQTGAFDIDLEQVLSWDPEIIFLDFNGMDLIREDYANNPDYYHALTAVREGRVYSQISFRSSASNLETALADAYYAACILYPEQFRDIDPVAKAGEIFQMLLGANPYDDLKEAGYEFRPIKLGE
;
A
#
# COMPACT_ATOMS: atom_id res chain seq x y z
N MET A 1 -37.89 38.89 69.75
CA MET A 1 -36.71 38.11 69.43
C MET A 1 -36.99 36.63 68.98
N LYS A 2 -38.05 35.96 69.47
CA LYS A 2 -38.35 34.57 69.07
C LYS A 2 -38.98 34.38 67.68
N LYS A 3 -39.58 35.42 67.05
CA LYS A 3 -40.22 35.34 65.73
C LYS A 3 -39.27 35.63 64.53
N THR A 4 -38.17 36.34 64.81
CA THR A 4 -37.16 36.64 63.79
C THR A 4 -36.18 35.52 63.54
N ILE A 5 -35.98 34.62 64.51
CA ILE A 5 -35.08 33.45 64.36
C ILE A 5 -35.77 32.37 63.55
N ALA A 6 -37.13 32.23 63.63
CA ALA A 6 -37.85 31.25 62.85
C ALA A 6 -37.88 31.56 61.34
N PHE A 7 -37.81 32.85 60.94
CA PHE A 7 -37.80 33.24 59.54
C PHE A 7 -36.41 33.08 58.86
N ILE A 8 -35.33 33.23 59.64
CA ILE A 8 -33.98 32.99 59.16
C ILE A 8 -33.67 31.50 59.00
N LEU A 9 -34.25 30.62 59.85
CA LEU A 9 -34.10 29.19 59.71
C LEU A 9 -34.87 28.61 58.53
N ALA A 10 -36.03 29.19 58.18
CA ALA A 10 -36.80 28.77 56.99
C ALA A 10 -36.13 29.20 55.67
N LEU A 11 -35.42 30.33 55.67
CA LEU A 11 -34.72 30.83 54.45
C LEU A 11 -33.41 30.04 54.18
N VAL A 12 -32.77 29.46 55.19
CA VAL A 12 -31.56 28.64 55.03
C VAL A 12 -31.93 27.22 54.57
N LEU A 13 -33.14 26.72 54.86
CA LEU A 13 -33.57 25.39 54.40
C LEU A 13 -34.03 25.39 52.91
N CYS A 14 -34.37 26.54 52.33
CA CYS A 14 -34.78 26.64 50.91
C CYS A 14 -33.59 26.82 49.96
N ILE A 15 -32.36 27.10 50.44
CA ILE A 15 -31.15 27.24 49.61
C ILE A 15 -30.43 25.88 49.42
N GLY A 16 -30.75 24.88 50.26
CA GLY A 16 -30.09 23.56 50.26
C GLY A 16 -30.62 22.56 49.24
N THR A 17 -31.66 22.85 48.45
CA THR A 17 -32.31 21.91 47.52
C THR A 17 -32.07 22.25 46.01
N LEU A 18 -31.19 23.19 45.68
CA LEU A 18 -30.85 23.57 44.29
C LEU A 18 -29.44 23.13 43.88
N ALA A 19 -28.76 22.33 44.68
CA ALA A 19 -27.43 21.80 44.35
C ALA A 19 -27.49 20.28 44.11
N GLY A 20 -28.40 19.82 43.25
CA GLY A 20 -28.60 18.39 42.95
C GLY A 20 -29.08 18.10 41.53
N CYS A 21 -28.83 18.98 40.56
CA CYS A 21 -28.79 18.60 39.16
C CYS A 21 -27.29 18.42 38.81
N GLY A 22 -26.79 17.24 39.08
CA GLY A 22 -25.63 16.73 38.36
C GLY A 22 -26.00 16.73 36.87
N GLY A 23 -25.65 17.78 36.17
CA GLY A 23 -25.59 17.72 34.71
C GLY A 23 -24.69 16.55 34.38
N ARG A 24 -25.26 15.48 33.84
CA ARG A 24 -24.52 14.63 32.94
C ARG A 24 -24.00 15.60 31.90
N GLU A 25 -22.71 15.91 31.92
CA GLU A 25 -22.04 16.42 30.73
C GLU A 25 -22.34 15.38 29.65
N THR A 26 -23.34 15.66 28.83
CA THR A 26 -23.37 15.08 27.49
C THR A 26 -22.05 15.55 26.91
N GLN A 27 -21.05 14.67 26.79
CA GLN A 27 -20.02 14.87 25.80
C GLN A 27 -20.78 15.11 24.51
N GLU A 28 -20.88 16.38 24.08
CA GLU A 28 -21.13 16.67 22.69
C GLU A 28 -20.03 15.88 21.98
N ASN A 29 -20.40 14.79 21.29
CA ASN A 29 -19.50 14.14 20.38
C ASN A 29 -19.29 15.18 19.28
N ASP A 30 -18.22 16.00 19.43
CA ASP A 30 -17.80 16.90 18.37
C ASP A 30 -17.53 16.03 17.13
N SER A 31 -18.28 16.30 16.08
CA SER A 31 -18.17 15.65 14.81
C SER A 31 -17.87 16.66 13.71
N ARG A 32 -17.26 16.21 12.63
CA ARG A 32 -16.96 17.01 11.45
C ARG A 32 -17.32 16.27 10.18
N ILE A 33 -17.53 17.01 9.10
CA ILE A 33 -17.83 16.44 7.79
C ILE A 33 -16.55 16.28 6.99
N LEU A 34 -16.32 15.07 6.49
CA LEU A 34 -15.24 14.72 5.56
C LEU A 34 -15.84 14.33 4.21
N THR A 35 -15.27 14.83 3.11
CA THR A 35 -15.59 14.31 1.76
C THR A 35 -14.63 13.16 1.46
N ASP A 36 -15.17 11.96 1.23
CA ASP A 36 -14.41 10.75 0.95
C ASP A 36 -14.07 10.57 -0.54
N GLY A 37 -13.34 9.51 -0.87
CA GLY A 37 -12.89 9.20 -2.23
C GLY A 37 -14.01 8.78 -3.20
N ALA A 38 -15.20 8.48 -2.71
CA ALA A 38 -16.40 8.26 -3.51
C ALA A 38 -17.24 9.54 -3.68
N GLY A 39 -16.79 10.69 -3.15
CA GLY A 39 -17.47 11.97 -3.18
C GLY A 39 -18.62 12.08 -2.16
N ARG A 40 -18.69 11.17 -1.18
CA ARG A 40 -19.70 11.18 -0.12
C ARG A 40 -19.30 12.16 0.98
N SER A 41 -20.29 12.85 1.57
CA SER A 41 -20.10 13.64 2.79
C SER A 41 -20.35 12.75 4.00
N VAL A 42 -19.29 12.40 4.71
CA VAL A 42 -19.31 11.47 5.85
C VAL A 42 -19.13 12.27 7.14
N GLU A 43 -20.04 12.11 8.08
CA GLU A 43 -19.88 12.64 9.44
C GLU A 43 -18.97 11.70 10.24
N VAL A 44 -17.82 12.22 10.69
CA VAL A 44 -16.83 11.48 11.46
C VAL A 44 -16.54 12.20 12.79
N PRO A 45 -16.09 11.49 13.82
CA PRO A 45 -15.67 12.14 15.07
C PRO A 45 -14.57 13.19 14.82
N GLU A 46 -14.55 14.26 15.62
CA GLU A 46 -13.50 15.28 15.56
C GLU A 46 -12.11 14.64 15.73
N THR A 47 -11.99 13.70 16.67
CA THR A 47 -10.78 12.90 16.89
C THR A 47 -11.09 11.42 16.66
N VAL A 48 -10.33 10.77 15.79
CA VAL A 48 -10.42 9.33 15.51
C VAL A 48 -9.38 8.60 16.36
N GLY A 49 -9.83 7.74 17.27
CA GLY A 49 -8.99 6.97 18.20
C GLY A 49 -8.92 5.47 17.86
N SER A 50 -9.86 4.97 17.04
CA SER A 50 -9.92 3.55 16.67
C SER A 50 -10.50 3.36 15.27
N ILE A 51 -9.88 2.47 14.48
CA ILE A 51 -10.31 2.17 13.12
C ILE A 51 -10.25 0.68 12.81
N VAL A 52 -10.98 0.28 11.79
CA VAL A 52 -10.76 -0.96 11.04
C VAL A 52 -10.59 -0.62 9.57
N CYS A 53 -9.76 -1.42 8.88
CA CYS A 53 -9.49 -1.24 7.46
C CYS A 53 -10.12 -2.39 6.66
N VAL A 54 -10.90 -2.06 5.63
CA VAL A 54 -11.61 -3.02 4.78
C VAL A 54 -11.14 -2.89 3.34
N GLY A 55 -10.76 -4.02 2.75
CA GLY A 55 -10.29 -4.10 1.37
C GLY A 55 -8.83 -3.75 1.18
N VAL A 56 -8.28 -4.24 0.07
CA VAL A 56 -6.86 -4.13 -0.24
C VAL A 56 -6.39 -2.66 -0.34
N GLY A 57 -5.27 -2.36 0.28
CA GLY A 57 -4.66 -1.03 0.27
C GLY A 57 -5.07 -0.12 1.45
N ALA A 58 -6.25 -0.27 2.05
CA ALA A 58 -6.69 0.60 3.16
C ALA A 58 -5.71 0.58 4.34
N LEU A 59 -5.32 -0.62 4.81
CA LEU A 59 -4.36 -0.78 5.90
C LEU A 59 -2.95 -0.33 5.51
N ARG A 60 -2.54 -0.57 4.26
CA ARG A 60 -1.22 -0.16 3.75
C ARG A 60 -1.05 1.37 3.82
N TYR A 61 -1.99 2.13 3.26
CA TYR A 61 -1.94 3.59 3.33
C TYR A 61 -2.07 4.11 4.76
N THR A 62 -2.83 3.43 5.63
CA THR A 62 -2.87 3.72 7.07
C THR A 62 -1.49 3.55 7.71
N ALA A 63 -0.74 2.51 7.34
CA ALA A 63 0.64 2.30 7.79
C ALA A 63 1.60 3.36 7.24
N TYR A 64 1.48 3.79 5.96
CA TYR A 64 2.27 4.90 5.41
C TYR A 64 2.04 6.22 6.15
N MET A 65 0.81 6.42 6.61
CA MET A 65 0.49 7.58 7.45
C MET A 65 1.10 7.48 8.85
N GLY A 66 1.61 6.32 9.28
CA GLY A 66 2.06 6.08 10.65
C GLY A 66 0.90 5.93 11.65
N ALA A 67 -0.29 5.60 11.16
CA ALA A 67 -1.52 5.49 11.94
C ALA A 67 -1.92 4.05 12.31
N GLN A 68 -0.98 3.09 12.19
CA GLN A 68 -1.22 1.67 12.51
C GLN A 68 -1.63 1.43 13.97
N ASP A 69 -1.34 2.37 14.86
CA ASP A 69 -1.74 2.29 16.29
C ASP A 69 -3.23 2.47 16.51
N LEU A 70 -3.94 3.05 15.55
CA LEU A 70 -5.40 3.21 15.59
C LEU A 70 -6.15 1.94 15.22
N VAL A 71 -5.47 0.95 14.61
CA VAL A 71 -6.11 -0.27 14.09
C VAL A 71 -6.49 -1.22 15.22
N VAL A 72 -7.78 -1.53 15.34
CA VAL A 72 -8.33 -2.42 16.38
C VAL A 72 -8.84 -3.76 15.84
N GLY A 73 -8.84 -3.97 14.54
CA GLY A 73 -9.21 -5.21 13.86
C GLY A 73 -8.71 -5.23 12.43
N VAL A 74 -8.42 -6.42 11.90
CA VAL A 74 -7.83 -6.62 10.57
C VAL A 74 -8.55 -7.70 9.77
N GLU A 75 -8.41 -7.70 8.45
CA GLU A 75 -8.84 -8.82 7.62
C GLU A 75 -7.92 -10.03 7.81
N ASP A 76 -8.41 -11.24 7.54
CA ASP A 76 -7.74 -12.51 7.86
C ASP A 76 -6.35 -12.66 7.22
N TYR A 77 -6.15 -12.14 6.02
CA TYR A 77 -4.85 -12.20 5.35
C TYR A 77 -3.77 -11.32 6.01
N GLU A 78 -4.17 -10.33 6.78
CA GLU A 78 -3.25 -9.46 7.53
C GLU A 78 -2.69 -10.13 8.80
N THR A 79 -3.32 -11.22 9.25
CA THR A 79 -2.79 -12.05 10.34
C THR A 79 -1.66 -13.00 9.92
N LYS A 80 -1.22 -12.91 8.66
CA LYS A 80 -0.14 -13.73 8.09
C LYS A 80 0.96 -12.82 7.54
N PRO A 81 2.23 -13.04 7.91
CA PRO A 81 3.32 -12.23 7.42
C PRO A 81 3.64 -12.57 5.96
N GLY A 82 4.18 -11.60 5.22
CA GLY A 82 4.62 -11.84 3.84
C GLY A 82 5.59 -10.78 3.37
N MET A 83 6.73 -11.21 2.78
CA MET A 83 7.75 -10.32 2.23
C MET A 83 7.26 -9.50 1.04
N SER A 84 6.19 -9.92 0.38
CA SER A 84 5.54 -9.14 -0.68
C SER A 84 4.56 -8.06 -0.17
N ARG A 85 4.44 -7.91 1.17
CA ARG A 85 3.60 -6.90 1.84
C ARG A 85 4.37 -6.31 3.01
N LEU A 86 5.36 -5.49 2.73
CA LEU A 86 6.29 -4.98 3.75
C LEU A 86 5.59 -4.14 4.82
N TYR A 87 4.52 -3.40 4.49
CA TYR A 87 3.72 -2.68 5.48
C TYR A 87 3.14 -3.62 6.56
N ASN A 88 2.73 -4.83 6.16
CA ASN A 88 2.26 -5.85 7.09
C ASN A 88 3.43 -6.49 7.83
N TYR A 89 4.51 -6.84 7.12
CA TYR A 89 5.70 -7.47 7.70
C TYR A 89 6.27 -6.66 8.87
N VAL A 90 6.52 -5.36 8.67
CA VAL A 90 7.10 -4.49 9.70
C VAL A 90 6.15 -4.21 10.89
N ASN A 91 4.84 -4.39 10.69
CA ASN A 91 3.82 -4.22 11.72
C ASN A 91 3.21 -5.56 12.19
N PHE A 92 3.80 -6.70 11.81
CA PHE A 92 3.18 -7.99 11.99
C PHE A 92 2.90 -8.33 13.47
N ASP A 93 3.82 -8.01 14.37
CA ASP A 93 3.63 -8.22 15.82
C ASP A 93 2.43 -7.45 16.38
N ARG A 94 2.02 -6.37 15.73
CA ARG A 94 0.83 -5.60 16.07
C ARG A 94 -0.44 -6.23 15.50
N PHE A 95 -0.40 -6.70 14.25
CA PHE A 95 -1.61 -7.11 13.51
C PHE A 95 -2.01 -8.58 13.78
N ARG A 96 -1.05 -9.47 14.01
CA ARG A 96 -1.27 -10.93 14.08
C ARG A 96 -2.30 -11.37 15.12
N ASP A 97 -2.41 -10.64 16.23
CA ASP A 97 -3.26 -10.97 17.36
C ASP A 97 -4.55 -10.12 17.43
N LEU A 98 -4.76 -9.23 16.44
CA LEU A 98 -5.98 -8.43 16.35
C LEU A 98 -7.18 -9.29 15.92
N PRO A 99 -8.39 -8.93 16.37
CA PRO A 99 -9.62 -9.56 15.90
C PRO A 99 -9.76 -9.52 14.39
N VAL A 100 -10.20 -10.63 13.79
CA VAL A 100 -10.48 -10.71 12.36
C VAL A 100 -11.86 -10.14 12.07
N ILE A 101 -11.92 -9.15 11.19
CA ILE A 101 -13.13 -8.41 10.83
C ILE A 101 -13.71 -8.79 9.46
N GLY A 102 -13.14 -9.78 8.79
CA GLY A 102 -13.57 -10.22 7.47
C GLY A 102 -12.45 -10.81 6.62
N THR A 103 -12.74 -11.04 5.34
CA THR A 103 -11.86 -11.72 4.39
C THR A 103 -11.91 -11.04 3.03
N ASN A 104 -10.76 -10.67 2.46
CA ASN A 104 -10.63 -10.19 1.07
C ASN A 104 -11.64 -9.08 0.67
N GLY A 105 -11.75 -8.03 1.46
CA GLY A 105 -12.66 -6.92 1.20
C GLY A 105 -14.14 -7.26 1.44
N GLN A 106 -14.42 -8.39 2.07
CA GLN A 106 -15.76 -8.78 2.55
C GLN A 106 -15.76 -8.71 4.08
N PRO A 107 -16.19 -7.58 4.67
CA PRO A 107 -16.20 -7.41 6.11
C PRO A 107 -17.29 -8.26 6.77
N ASP A 108 -17.07 -8.62 8.02
CA ASP A 108 -18.06 -9.15 8.94
C ASP A 108 -18.63 -8.01 9.80
N PRO A 109 -19.83 -7.48 9.50
CA PRO A 109 -20.40 -6.36 10.23
C PRO A 109 -20.66 -6.66 11.71
N GLU A 110 -20.92 -7.92 12.08
CA GLU A 110 -21.18 -8.30 13.47
C GLU A 110 -19.89 -8.16 14.29
N GLN A 111 -18.75 -8.58 13.73
CA GLN A 111 -17.45 -8.39 14.38
C GLN A 111 -17.09 -6.91 14.48
N ILE A 112 -17.36 -6.12 13.46
CA ILE A 112 -17.11 -4.67 13.48
C ILE A 112 -17.96 -3.98 14.56
N VAL A 113 -19.24 -4.34 14.68
CA VAL A 113 -20.12 -3.81 15.74
C VAL A 113 -19.60 -4.16 17.13
N VAL A 114 -19.07 -5.37 17.33
CA VAL A 114 -18.47 -5.79 18.63
C VAL A 114 -17.23 -4.97 18.96
N LEU A 115 -16.39 -4.64 17.97
CA LEU A 115 -15.20 -3.83 18.17
C LEU A 115 -15.50 -2.35 18.37
N ALA A 116 -16.64 -1.88 17.85
CA ALA A 116 -17.13 -0.50 17.92
C ALA A 116 -16.04 0.53 17.55
N PRO A 117 -15.38 0.42 16.37
CA PRO A 117 -14.40 1.41 15.96
C PRO A 117 -15.06 2.76 15.69
N ASP A 118 -14.31 3.85 15.80
CA ASP A 118 -14.78 5.19 15.48
C ASP A 118 -15.10 5.35 13.99
N VAL A 119 -14.29 4.71 13.12
CA VAL A 119 -14.43 4.80 11.66
C VAL A 119 -14.00 3.49 11.00
N ILE A 120 -14.67 3.14 9.93
CA ILE A 120 -14.25 2.12 8.96
C ILE A 120 -13.57 2.83 7.80
N VAL A 121 -12.28 2.54 7.55
CA VAL A 121 -11.56 2.98 6.35
C VAL A 121 -11.72 1.89 5.29
N MET A 122 -12.42 2.20 4.21
CA MET A 122 -12.73 1.23 3.17
C MET A 122 -12.04 1.58 1.85
N SER A 123 -11.32 0.63 1.28
CA SER A 123 -10.79 0.77 -0.08
C SER A 123 -11.91 0.71 -1.13
N ALA A 124 -11.78 1.48 -2.21
CA ALA A 124 -12.68 1.37 -3.36
C ALA A 124 -12.67 -0.01 -4.03
N TYR A 125 -11.68 -0.87 -3.71
CA TYR A 125 -11.62 -2.27 -4.15
C TYR A 125 -12.36 -3.26 -3.25
N ALA A 126 -13.00 -2.79 -2.17
CA ALA A 126 -13.84 -3.66 -1.34
C ALA A 126 -15.08 -4.13 -2.12
N SER A 127 -15.53 -5.37 -1.82
CA SER A 127 -16.64 -6.01 -2.54
C SER A 127 -18.03 -5.64 -1.98
N VAL A 128 -18.11 -4.60 -1.15
CA VAL A 128 -19.34 -4.18 -0.46
C VAL A 128 -19.60 -2.70 -0.71
N ASP A 129 -20.87 -2.32 -0.63
CA ASP A 129 -21.28 -0.93 -0.69
C ASP A 129 -21.02 -0.22 0.64
N ALA A 130 -20.50 1.00 0.59
CA ALA A 130 -20.11 1.77 1.78
C ALA A 130 -21.33 2.21 2.61
N ASP A 131 -22.42 2.59 1.97
CA ASP A 131 -23.64 3.03 2.68
C ASP A 131 -24.35 1.85 3.32
N ASP A 132 -24.35 0.65 2.66
CA ASP A 132 -24.87 -0.58 3.24
C ASP A 132 -24.04 -1.00 4.47
N LEU A 133 -22.71 -0.97 4.37
CA LEU A 133 -21.83 -1.30 5.50
C LEU A 133 -22.03 -0.33 6.67
N GLN A 134 -22.11 0.98 6.39
CA GLN A 134 -22.39 2.00 7.40
C GLN A 134 -23.75 1.78 8.07
N ALA A 135 -24.79 1.49 7.28
CA ALA A 135 -26.14 1.24 7.82
C ALA A 135 -26.20 -0.02 8.71
N ARG A 136 -25.44 -1.07 8.35
CA ARG A 136 -25.40 -2.35 9.10
C ARG A 136 -24.58 -2.27 10.38
N THR A 137 -23.50 -1.47 10.39
CA THR A 137 -22.60 -1.36 11.54
C THR A 137 -22.94 -0.19 12.46
N GLY A 138 -23.58 0.85 11.93
CA GLY A 138 -23.76 2.12 12.63
C GLY A 138 -22.47 2.94 12.76
N THR A 139 -21.34 2.48 12.16
CA THR A 139 -20.04 3.13 12.19
C THR A 139 -19.82 3.89 10.88
N PRO A 140 -19.35 5.16 10.91
CA PRO A 140 -19.01 5.90 9.71
C PRO A 140 -18.05 5.14 8.81
N VAL A 141 -18.33 5.09 7.48
CA VAL A 141 -17.47 4.47 6.48
C VAL A 141 -16.85 5.55 5.60
N VAL A 142 -15.53 5.66 5.61
CA VAL A 142 -14.76 6.58 4.75
C VAL A 142 -14.10 5.76 3.64
N VAL A 143 -14.50 6.02 2.39
CA VAL A 143 -13.92 5.37 1.22
C VAL A 143 -12.64 6.09 0.81
N VAL A 144 -11.57 5.31 0.58
CA VAL A 144 -10.33 5.79 -0.03
C VAL A 144 -10.17 5.19 -1.43
N PRO A 145 -9.71 5.97 -2.44
CA PRO A 145 -9.60 5.48 -3.81
C PRO A 145 -8.69 4.27 -3.95
N GLY A 146 -7.58 4.24 -3.18
CA GLY A 146 -6.49 3.28 -3.42
C GLY A 146 -5.76 3.59 -4.73
N SER A 147 -4.84 2.72 -5.13
CA SER A 147 -4.15 2.83 -6.42
C SER A 147 -3.81 1.44 -6.95
N ASP A 148 -4.09 1.21 -8.23
CA ASP A 148 -3.64 0.02 -8.97
C ASP A 148 -2.34 0.28 -9.74
N THR A 149 -2.00 1.55 -9.93
CA THR A 149 -0.75 2.00 -10.54
C THR A 149 0.23 2.44 -9.46
N THR A 150 1.48 2.70 -9.81
CA THR A 150 2.51 2.98 -8.82
C THR A 150 2.31 4.36 -8.17
N LEU A 151 2.21 5.43 -8.96
CA LEU A 151 1.97 6.80 -8.45
C LEU A 151 0.98 7.53 -9.35
N ASP A 152 -0.27 7.53 -8.95
CA ASP A 152 -1.36 8.20 -9.65
C ASP A 152 -2.10 9.21 -8.75
N ALA A 153 -3.09 9.88 -9.34
CA ALA A 153 -3.92 10.83 -8.60
C ALA A 153 -4.67 10.16 -7.43
N ALA A 154 -5.04 8.88 -7.57
CA ALA A 154 -5.76 8.14 -6.54
C ALA A 154 -4.89 7.86 -5.30
N ALA A 155 -3.58 7.59 -5.49
CA ALA A 155 -2.63 7.44 -4.39
C ALA A 155 -2.53 8.73 -3.57
N TYR A 156 -2.36 9.88 -4.23
CA TYR A 156 -2.27 11.18 -3.56
C TYR A 156 -3.58 11.58 -2.86
N GLU A 157 -4.72 11.29 -3.49
CA GLU A 157 -6.02 11.54 -2.90
C GLU A 157 -6.27 10.67 -1.66
N THR A 158 -5.85 9.41 -1.69
CA THR A 158 -5.89 8.52 -0.52
C THR A 158 -5.09 9.10 0.64
N ILE A 159 -3.84 9.54 0.40
CA ILE A 159 -3.00 10.17 1.43
C ILE A 159 -3.66 11.43 1.99
N ARG A 160 -4.25 12.27 1.13
CA ARG A 160 -4.95 13.49 1.54
C ARG A 160 -6.14 13.19 2.45
N ILE A 161 -7.01 12.25 2.05
CA ILE A 161 -8.20 11.86 2.82
C ILE A 161 -7.79 11.31 4.19
N LEU A 162 -6.82 10.40 4.23
CA LEU A 162 -6.33 9.83 5.48
C LEU A 162 -5.65 10.88 6.38
N GLY A 163 -4.91 11.83 5.78
CA GLY A 163 -4.36 12.96 6.52
C GLY A 163 -5.43 13.77 7.24
N GLN A 164 -6.51 14.10 6.53
CA GLN A 164 -7.66 14.78 7.13
C GLN A 164 -8.37 13.91 8.17
N LEU A 165 -8.59 12.62 7.86
CA LEU A 165 -9.30 11.71 8.76
C LEU A 165 -8.60 11.54 10.10
N TYR A 166 -7.28 11.39 10.09
CA TYR A 166 -6.47 11.13 11.30
C TYR A 166 -5.96 12.40 11.98
N GLY A 167 -6.24 13.61 11.42
CA GLY A 167 -5.62 14.86 11.92
C GLY A 167 -4.10 14.89 11.70
N MET A 168 -3.62 14.26 10.64
CA MET A 168 -2.21 14.08 10.30
C MET A 168 -1.85 14.76 8.96
N GLU A 169 -2.37 15.97 8.72
CA GLU A 169 -2.19 16.70 7.45
C GLU A 169 -0.71 17.02 7.18
N SER A 170 0.07 17.24 8.23
CA SER A 170 1.52 17.47 8.11
C SER A 170 2.22 16.22 7.57
N ARG A 171 1.85 15.02 8.04
CA ARG A 171 2.40 13.76 7.53
C ARG A 171 1.96 13.49 6.10
N ALA A 172 0.70 13.75 5.77
CA ALA A 172 0.18 13.65 4.41
C ALA A 172 0.94 14.57 3.44
N ALA A 173 1.23 15.80 3.84
CA ALA A 173 2.01 16.75 3.05
C ALA A 173 3.47 16.28 2.88
N GLU A 174 4.11 15.76 3.92
CA GLU A 174 5.45 15.18 3.88
C GLU A 174 5.54 14.01 2.89
N LEU A 175 4.63 13.03 3.01
CA LEU A 175 4.57 11.88 2.10
C LEU A 175 4.34 12.32 0.66
N THR A 176 3.38 13.20 0.43
CA THR A 176 3.09 13.73 -0.90
C THR A 176 4.31 14.41 -1.51
N ALA A 177 5.00 15.27 -0.76
CA ALA A 177 6.19 15.96 -1.22
C ALA A 177 7.34 14.98 -1.54
N TYR A 178 7.52 13.96 -0.71
CA TYR A 178 8.54 12.92 -0.91
C TYR A 178 8.27 12.10 -2.17
N LEU A 179 7.04 11.59 -2.34
CA LEU A 179 6.65 10.80 -3.52
C LEU A 179 6.78 11.61 -4.81
N GLN A 180 6.38 12.89 -4.79
CA GLN A 180 6.56 13.80 -5.92
C GLN A 180 8.02 14.11 -6.21
N ALA A 181 8.89 14.15 -5.19
CA ALA A 181 10.32 14.34 -5.37
C ALA A 181 10.95 13.11 -6.06
N ILE A 182 10.59 11.89 -5.64
CA ILE A 182 10.99 10.65 -6.32
C ILE A 182 10.55 10.66 -7.78
N GLN A 183 9.27 10.94 -8.03
CA GLN A 183 8.73 10.96 -9.39
C GLN A 183 9.48 11.95 -10.30
N ARG A 184 9.77 13.14 -9.77
CA ARG A 184 10.57 14.14 -10.53
C ARG A 184 12.01 13.68 -10.76
N ASP A 185 12.68 13.11 -9.75
CA ASP A 185 14.07 12.65 -9.87
C ASP A 185 14.21 11.57 -10.95
N LEU A 186 13.30 10.58 -10.94
CA LEU A 186 13.27 9.52 -11.96
C LEU A 186 12.97 10.08 -13.36
N ASP A 187 11.96 10.94 -13.50
CA ASP A 187 11.58 11.58 -14.75
C ASP A 187 12.72 12.44 -15.31
N GLU A 188 13.30 13.35 -14.51
CA GLU A 188 14.36 14.27 -14.95
C GLU A 188 15.61 13.55 -15.42
N ARG A 189 15.93 12.37 -14.84
CA ARG A 189 17.08 11.56 -15.25
C ARG A 189 16.86 10.76 -16.54
N THR A 190 15.60 10.47 -16.90
CA THR A 190 15.30 9.47 -17.94
C THR A 190 14.48 9.97 -19.11
N ARG A 191 13.67 11.04 -18.98
CA ARG A 191 12.77 11.54 -20.02
C ARG A 191 13.46 11.97 -21.31
N ASP A 192 14.70 12.42 -21.24
CA ASP A 192 15.45 12.92 -22.39
C ASP A 192 16.33 11.82 -23.04
N ILE A 193 16.29 10.56 -22.56
CA ILE A 193 16.98 9.43 -23.15
C ILE A 193 16.26 9.05 -24.46
N PRO A 194 16.95 9.08 -25.62
CA PRO A 194 16.34 8.69 -26.88
C PRO A 194 15.88 7.23 -26.87
N ASP A 195 14.75 6.93 -27.51
CA ASP A 195 14.22 5.54 -27.54
C ASP A 195 15.21 4.55 -28.17
N SER A 196 16.07 5.00 -29.08
CA SER A 196 17.11 4.18 -29.71
C SER A 196 18.27 3.81 -28.74
N GLU A 197 18.34 4.45 -27.58
CA GLU A 197 19.35 4.21 -26.54
C GLU A 197 18.78 3.45 -25.34
N LYS A 198 17.47 3.19 -25.34
CA LYS A 198 16.80 2.44 -24.28
C LYS A 198 16.87 0.94 -24.55
N PRO A 199 17.53 0.15 -23.67
CA PRO A 199 17.54 -1.30 -23.83
C PRO A 199 16.12 -1.86 -23.81
N SER A 200 15.88 -2.91 -24.58
CA SER A 200 14.61 -3.64 -24.54
C SER A 200 14.51 -4.49 -23.27
N VAL A 201 13.37 -4.39 -22.59
CA VAL A 201 13.16 -5.03 -21.28
C VAL A 201 11.96 -5.96 -21.33
N TYR A 202 12.10 -7.11 -20.67
CA TYR A 202 11.00 -8.00 -20.35
C TYR A 202 10.95 -8.23 -18.83
N VAL A 203 9.76 -8.15 -18.24
CA VAL A 203 9.53 -8.50 -16.82
C VAL A 203 8.73 -9.77 -16.77
N ALA A 204 9.22 -10.79 -16.07
CA ALA A 204 8.57 -12.09 -15.92
C ALA A 204 8.23 -12.40 -14.45
N GLY A 205 7.35 -13.37 -14.22
CA GLY A 205 6.97 -13.80 -12.88
C GLY A 205 5.96 -12.92 -12.18
N ILE A 206 5.31 -12.01 -12.91
CA ILE A 206 4.31 -11.09 -12.34
C ILE A 206 3.09 -11.89 -11.88
N SER A 207 2.73 -11.74 -10.60
CA SER A 207 1.57 -12.38 -10.00
C SER A 207 0.29 -11.57 -10.22
N PHE A 208 -0.76 -12.24 -10.70
CA PHE A 208 -2.12 -11.68 -10.81
C PHE A 208 -3.13 -12.83 -10.69
N LYS A 209 -4.08 -12.75 -9.79
CA LYS A 209 -5.03 -13.85 -9.51
C LYS A 209 -4.35 -15.19 -9.20
N GLY A 210 -3.11 -15.14 -8.71
CA GLY A 210 -2.26 -16.30 -8.45
C GLY A 210 -0.80 -16.03 -8.83
N ALA A 211 0.09 -17.00 -8.59
CA ALA A 211 1.47 -16.96 -9.04
C ALA A 211 1.55 -17.41 -10.51
N HIS A 212 2.38 -16.72 -11.30
CA HIS A 212 2.67 -17.03 -12.70
C HIS A 212 4.16 -17.23 -12.89
N GLY A 213 4.55 -18.03 -13.87
CA GLY A 213 5.93 -18.31 -14.21
C GLY A 213 6.53 -17.27 -15.15
N PHE A 214 7.40 -17.72 -16.05
CA PHE A 214 8.10 -16.81 -16.98
C PHE A 214 7.15 -16.13 -17.97
N GLU A 215 5.98 -16.71 -18.22
CA GLU A 215 4.90 -16.16 -19.06
C GLU A 215 4.17 -14.97 -18.43
N GLY A 216 4.16 -14.87 -17.09
CA GLY A 216 3.47 -13.79 -16.39
C GLY A 216 4.20 -12.46 -16.53
N THR A 217 3.58 -11.49 -17.20
CA THR A 217 4.16 -10.16 -17.47
C THR A 217 3.13 -9.05 -17.25
N GLU A 218 3.55 -7.80 -17.40
CA GLU A 218 2.67 -6.65 -17.24
C GLU A 218 2.99 -5.55 -18.24
N ALA A 219 1.97 -5.12 -19.00
CA ALA A 219 2.04 -3.90 -19.79
C ALA A 219 1.82 -2.68 -18.87
N CYS A 220 2.53 -1.59 -19.15
CA CYS A 220 2.60 -0.40 -18.30
C CYS A 220 3.06 -0.73 -16.87
N TYR A 221 4.06 -1.62 -16.75
CA TYR A 221 4.65 -2.01 -15.48
C TYR A 221 5.18 -0.80 -14.72
N GLY A 222 4.58 -0.47 -13.59
CA GLY A 222 4.78 0.78 -12.88
C GLY A 222 6.23 1.21 -12.65
N PRO A 223 7.12 0.34 -12.12
CA PRO A 223 8.54 0.66 -11.95
C PRO A 223 9.25 1.07 -13.26
N LEU A 224 8.91 0.44 -14.39
CA LEU A 224 9.49 0.75 -15.70
C LEU A 224 8.89 2.02 -16.32
N GLU A 225 7.60 2.29 -16.11
CA GLU A 225 6.94 3.52 -16.58
C GLU A 225 7.55 4.76 -15.91
N LEU A 226 7.87 4.70 -14.61
CA LEU A 226 8.50 5.80 -13.88
C LEU A 226 9.86 6.23 -14.42
N ILE A 227 10.54 5.36 -15.15
CA ILE A 227 11.88 5.58 -15.71
C ILE A 227 11.89 5.56 -17.24
N HIS A 228 10.72 5.68 -17.88
CA HIS A 228 10.55 5.69 -19.34
C HIS A 228 11.26 4.53 -20.06
N ALA A 229 11.28 3.33 -19.44
CA ALA A 229 11.95 2.15 -20.00
C ALA A 229 11.19 1.56 -21.19
N ASN A 230 11.91 0.88 -22.07
CA ASN A 230 11.36 0.18 -23.23
C ASN A 230 10.84 -1.21 -22.81
N ASN A 231 9.68 -1.26 -22.15
CA ASN A 231 9.01 -2.50 -21.78
C ASN A 231 8.34 -3.13 -23.02
N LEU A 232 8.83 -4.32 -23.42
CA LEU A 232 8.32 -5.02 -24.61
C LEU A 232 6.86 -5.44 -24.47
N ALA A 233 6.37 -5.70 -23.25
CA ALA A 233 4.97 -6.02 -23.02
C ALA A 233 4.02 -4.89 -23.46
N ASN A 234 4.48 -3.63 -23.49
CA ASN A 234 3.69 -2.47 -23.97
C ASN A 234 3.34 -2.59 -25.46
N THR A 235 4.12 -3.34 -26.25
CA THR A 235 3.89 -3.53 -27.70
C THR A 235 2.73 -4.45 -28.01
N THR A 236 2.22 -5.20 -27.03
CA THR A 236 1.12 -6.17 -27.24
C THR A 236 -0.25 -5.53 -27.36
N GLY A 237 -0.41 -4.27 -26.94
CA GLY A 237 -1.70 -3.60 -26.80
C GLY A 237 -2.55 -4.08 -25.63
N GLN A 238 -2.01 -4.96 -24.78
CA GLN A 238 -2.63 -5.36 -23.50
C GLN A 238 -2.47 -4.26 -22.45
N THR A 239 -3.20 -4.36 -21.35
CA THR A 239 -3.10 -3.46 -20.19
C THR A 239 -3.04 -4.27 -18.90
N GLY A 240 -2.18 -3.85 -17.96
CA GLY A 240 -1.99 -4.58 -16.70
C GLY A 240 -1.28 -5.90 -16.89
N ALA A 241 -1.46 -6.82 -15.94
CA ALA A 241 -0.80 -8.12 -15.92
C ALA A 241 -1.54 -9.18 -16.73
N PHE A 242 -0.80 -9.97 -17.48
CA PHE A 242 -1.32 -11.06 -18.36
C PHE A 242 -0.25 -12.11 -18.64
N ASP A 243 -0.68 -13.29 -19.14
CA ASP A 243 0.22 -14.31 -19.67
C ASP A 243 0.52 -14.06 -21.14
N ILE A 244 1.80 -14.09 -21.49
CA ILE A 244 2.28 -13.96 -22.87
C ILE A 244 2.69 -15.32 -23.43
N ASP A 245 2.57 -15.45 -24.75
CA ASP A 245 3.16 -16.59 -25.46
C ASP A 245 4.69 -16.53 -25.38
N LEU A 246 5.31 -17.60 -24.88
CA LEU A 246 6.75 -17.71 -24.72
C LEU A 246 7.51 -17.67 -26.06
N GLU A 247 6.89 -18.07 -27.19
CA GLU A 247 7.46 -17.90 -28.53
C GLU A 247 7.59 -16.40 -28.88
N GLN A 248 6.66 -15.58 -28.41
CA GLN A 248 6.76 -14.12 -28.59
C GLN A 248 7.96 -13.54 -27.83
N VAL A 249 8.23 -14.02 -26.62
CA VAL A 249 9.41 -13.59 -25.82
C VAL A 249 10.70 -13.98 -26.53
N LEU A 250 10.77 -15.21 -27.09
CA LEU A 250 11.91 -15.64 -27.94
C LEU A 250 12.08 -14.75 -29.17
N SER A 251 10.97 -14.39 -29.83
CA SER A 251 11.00 -13.52 -31.00
C SER A 251 11.46 -12.10 -30.68
N TRP A 252 11.16 -11.61 -29.50
CA TRP A 252 11.63 -10.31 -29.00
C TRP A 252 13.11 -10.32 -28.65
N ASP A 253 13.60 -11.44 -28.07
CA ASP A 253 14.94 -11.62 -27.53
C ASP A 253 15.37 -10.40 -26.69
N PRO A 254 14.71 -10.10 -25.56
CA PRO A 254 14.94 -8.91 -24.77
C PRO A 254 16.40 -8.79 -24.35
N GLU A 255 16.93 -7.55 -24.34
CA GLU A 255 18.31 -7.28 -23.92
C GLU A 255 18.49 -7.46 -22.42
N ILE A 256 17.43 -7.17 -21.62
CA ILE A 256 17.43 -7.29 -20.16
C ILE A 256 16.15 -7.94 -19.71
N ILE A 257 16.25 -8.86 -18.75
CA ILE A 257 15.11 -9.54 -18.13
C ILE A 257 15.12 -9.26 -16.63
N PHE A 258 13.96 -8.83 -16.11
CA PHE A 258 13.70 -8.78 -14.68
C PHE A 258 12.77 -9.92 -14.28
N LEU A 259 13.07 -10.56 -13.15
CA LEU A 259 12.27 -11.65 -12.59
C LEU A 259 11.67 -11.20 -11.25
N ASP A 260 10.34 -11.18 -11.19
CA ASP A 260 9.60 -10.93 -9.94
C ASP A 260 9.72 -12.16 -9.02
N PHE A 261 10.03 -11.93 -7.75
CA PHE A 261 10.24 -13.01 -6.79
C PHE A 261 9.00 -13.88 -6.55
N ASN A 262 7.79 -13.37 -6.73
CA ASN A 262 6.58 -14.19 -6.56
C ASN A 262 6.47 -15.32 -7.61
N GLY A 263 7.03 -15.13 -8.80
CA GLY A 263 7.08 -16.16 -9.85
C GLY A 263 8.34 -17.02 -9.84
N MET A 264 9.31 -16.74 -8.99
CA MET A 264 10.65 -17.31 -9.05
C MET A 264 10.68 -18.85 -8.95
N ASP A 265 9.86 -19.44 -8.09
CA ASP A 265 9.82 -20.89 -7.92
C ASP A 265 9.28 -21.60 -9.16
N LEU A 266 8.24 -21.03 -9.80
CA LEU A 266 7.68 -21.54 -11.05
C LEU A 266 8.69 -21.41 -12.20
N ILE A 267 9.42 -20.29 -12.26
CA ILE A 267 10.48 -20.05 -13.25
C ILE A 267 11.63 -21.04 -13.08
N ARG A 268 12.05 -21.33 -11.84
CA ARG A 268 13.08 -22.33 -11.56
C ARG A 268 12.66 -23.73 -11.95
N GLU A 269 11.42 -24.10 -11.65
CA GLU A 269 10.85 -25.39 -12.04
C GLU A 269 10.77 -25.52 -13.56
N ASP A 270 10.29 -24.50 -14.26
CA ASP A 270 10.23 -24.51 -15.73
C ASP A 270 11.63 -24.55 -16.35
N TYR A 271 12.59 -23.78 -15.84
CA TYR A 271 13.98 -23.83 -16.28
C TYR A 271 14.58 -25.24 -16.16
N ALA A 272 14.32 -25.94 -15.05
CA ALA A 272 14.82 -27.30 -14.85
C ALA A 272 14.25 -28.29 -15.89
N ASN A 273 13.01 -28.06 -16.36
CA ASN A 273 12.34 -28.90 -17.34
C ASN A 273 12.63 -28.50 -18.80
N ASN A 274 12.86 -27.19 -19.05
CA ASN A 274 13.00 -26.61 -20.39
C ASN A 274 14.25 -25.72 -20.54
N PRO A 275 15.47 -26.15 -20.17
CA PRO A 275 16.64 -25.27 -20.13
C PRO A 275 17.01 -24.69 -21.51
N ASP A 276 16.73 -25.43 -22.60
CA ASP A 276 17.04 -24.99 -23.97
C ASP A 276 16.25 -23.72 -24.37
N TYR A 277 15.01 -23.59 -23.90
CA TYR A 277 14.22 -22.38 -24.10
C TYR A 277 14.94 -21.14 -23.53
N TYR A 278 15.35 -21.22 -22.28
CA TYR A 278 16.01 -20.12 -21.60
C TYR A 278 17.40 -19.81 -22.19
N HIS A 279 18.13 -20.85 -22.58
CA HIS A 279 19.43 -20.70 -23.26
C HIS A 279 19.31 -20.10 -24.66
N ALA A 280 18.14 -20.12 -25.28
CA ALA A 280 17.89 -19.42 -26.54
C ALA A 280 17.85 -17.89 -26.36
N LEU A 281 17.49 -17.39 -25.17
CA LEU A 281 17.44 -15.96 -24.86
C LEU A 281 18.85 -15.39 -24.63
N THR A 282 19.18 -14.30 -25.36
CA THR A 282 20.50 -13.66 -25.27
C THR A 282 20.77 -13.11 -23.87
N ALA A 283 19.77 -12.48 -23.21
CA ALA A 283 19.91 -11.97 -21.86
C ALA A 283 20.31 -13.05 -20.85
N VAL A 284 19.77 -14.27 -20.99
CA VAL A 284 20.11 -15.40 -20.10
C VAL A 284 21.56 -15.86 -20.32
N ARG A 285 21.98 -16.02 -21.61
CA ARG A 285 23.35 -16.42 -21.94
C ARG A 285 24.41 -15.43 -21.46
N GLU A 286 24.07 -14.15 -21.48
CA GLU A 286 24.98 -13.06 -21.12
C GLU A 286 24.86 -12.63 -19.65
N GLY A 287 24.00 -13.28 -18.86
CA GLY A 287 23.82 -13.00 -17.43
C GLY A 287 23.14 -11.65 -17.17
N ARG A 288 22.32 -11.13 -18.11
CA ARG A 288 21.56 -9.90 -17.97
C ARG A 288 20.13 -10.17 -17.50
N VAL A 289 20.04 -11.00 -16.47
CA VAL A 289 18.81 -11.33 -15.76
C VAL A 289 18.93 -10.84 -14.32
N TYR A 290 17.92 -10.13 -13.83
CA TYR A 290 17.97 -9.46 -12.53
C TYR A 290 16.69 -9.70 -11.75
N SER A 291 16.78 -9.62 -10.43
CA SER A 291 15.63 -9.73 -9.54
C SER A 291 14.79 -8.44 -9.52
N GLN A 292 13.51 -8.58 -9.18
CA GLN A 292 12.62 -7.49 -8.73
C GLN A 292 11.92 -7.95 -7.46
N ILE A 293 11.75 -7.04 -6.49
CA ILE A 293 10.96 -7.31 -5.30
C ILE A 293 9.48 -7.20 -5.70
N SER A 294 8.70 -8.21 -5.33
CA SER A 294 7.29 -8.23 -5.72
C SER A 294 6.52 -7.05 -5.12
N PHE A 295 6.03 -6.15 -5.94
CA PHE A 295 5.18 -5.06 -5.48
C PHE A 295 3.68 -5.31 -5.69
N ARG A 296 3.31 -6.27 -6.55
CA ARG A 296 1.93 -6.70 -6.83
C ARG A 296 1.47 -7.75 -5.81
N SER A 297 1.14 -7.31 -4.60
CA SER A 297 0.52 -8.18 -3.58
C SER A 297 -0.55 -7.40 -2.85
N SER A 298 -1.81 -7.82 -3.00
CA SER A 298 -2.96 -7.08 -2.46
C SER A 298 -2.95 -5.62 -2.91
N ALA A 299 -3.03 -5.38 -4.24
CA ALA A 299 -2.77 -4.12 -4.96
C ALA A 299 -1.30 -3.67 -4.90
N SER A 300 -0.99 -2.43 -5.33
CA SER A 300 0.39 -1.94 -5.47
C SER A 300 1.00 -1.53 -4.13
N ASN A 301 2.16 -2.10 -3.79
CA ASN A 301 2.99 -1.69 -2.67
C ASN A 301 3.97 -0.61 -3.15
N LEU A 302 3.73 0.65 -2.78
CA LEU A 302 4.51 1.78 -3.31
C LEU A 302 5.98 1.71 -2.92
N GLU A 303 6.27 1.29 -1.71
CA GLU A 303 7.64 1.19 -1.19
C GLU A 303 8.52 0.26 -2.05
N THR A 304 8.00 -0.90 -2.42
CA THR A 304 8.72 -1.85 -3.26
C THR A 304 8.76 -1.41 -4.71
N ALA A 305 7.65 -0.90 -5.25
CA ALA A 305 7.60 -0.41 -6.63
C ALA A 305 8.61 0.72 -6.90
N LEU A 306 8.75 1.66 -5.96
CA LEU A 306 9.72 2.75 -6.08
C LEU A 306 11.17 2.28 -5.92
N ALA A 307 11.42 1.32 -5.02
CA ALA A 307 12.73 0.69 -4.87
C ALA A 307 13.13 -0.07 -6.14
N ASP A 308 12.21 -0.83 -6.73
CA ASP A 308 12.39 -1.54 -8.00
C ASP A 308 12.64 -0.57 -9.17
N ALA A 309 11.97 0.59 -9.20
CA ALA A 309 12.22 1.60 -10.23
C ALA A 309 13.66 2.13 -10.19
N TYR A 310 14.19 2.45 -9.00
CA TYR A 310 15.57 2.87 -8.85
C TYR A 310 16.57 1.75 -9.19
N TYR A 311 16.29 0.52 -8.76
CA TYR A 311 17.15 -0.62 -9.10
C TYR A 311 17.18 -0.89 -10.60
N ALA A 312 16.02 -0.92 -11.26
CA ALA A 312 15.94 -1.06 -12.70
C ALA A 312 16.66 0.08 -13.43
N ALA A 313 16.50 1.31 -12.96
CA ALA A 313 17.16 2.48 -13.53
C ALA A 313 18.69 2.39 -13.44
N CYS A 314 19.24 1.93 -12.32
CA CYS A 314 20.69 1.71 -12.16
C CYS A 314 21.23 0.68 -13.16
N ILE A 315 20.43 -0.31 -13.56
CA ILE A 315 20.79 -1.34 -14.54
C ILE A 315 20.64 -0.81 -15.97
N LEU A 316 19.52 -0.15 -16.28
CA LEU A 316 19.19 0.28 -17.63
C LEU A 316 19.96 1.54 -18.03
N TYR A 317 20.21 2.45 -17.09
CA TYR A 317 20.78 3.78 -17.32
C TYR A 317 21.93 4.10 -16.34
N PRO A 318 23.00 3.29 -16.32
CA PRO A 318 24.05 3.38 -15.30
C PRO A 318 24.74 4.75 -15.24
N GLU A 319 24.85 5.47 -16.36
CA GLU A 319 25.45 6.80 -16.37
C GLU A 319 24.57 7.87 -15.69
N GLN A 320 23.26 7.78 -15.86
CA GLN A 320 22.28 8.69 -15.26
C GLN A 320 22.10 8.45 -13.76
N PHE A 321 22.36 7.21 -13.30
CA PHE A 321 22.17 6.77 -11.92
C PHE A 321 23.47 6.40 -11.20
N ARG A 322 24.63 6.81 -11.71
CA ARG A 322 25.97 6.50 -11.14
C ARG A 322 26.17 6.97 -9.69
N ASP A 323 25.37 7.94 -9.24
CA ASP A 323 25.36 8.50 -7.89
C ASP A 323 24.40 7.78 -6.95
N ILE A 324 23.63 6.80 -7.45
CA ILE A 324 22.61 6.07 -6.69
C ILE A 324 23.14 4.68 -6.31
N ASP A 325 23.11 4.37 -5.02
CA ASP A 325 23.17 3.01 -4.52
C ASP A 325 21.72 2.49 -4.36
N PRO A 326 21.27 1.52 -5.16
CA PRO A 326 19.88 1.09 -5.15
C PRO A 326 19.44 0.47 -3.82
N VAL A 327 20.35 -0.18 -3.08
CA VAL A 327 20.05 -0.77 -1.76
C VAL A 327 19.87 0.33 -0.71
N ALA A 328 20.76 1.32 -0.71
CA ALA A 328 20.63 2.46 0.18
C ALA A 328 19.35 3.28 -0.12
N LYS A 329 19.02 3.44 -1.42
CA LYS A 329 17.80 4.12 -1.85
C LYS A 329 16.53 3.35 -1.46
N ALA A 330 16.51 2.03 -1.60
CA ALA A 330 15.42 1.19 -1.11
C ALA A 330 15.22 1.36 0.40
N GLY A 331 16.30 1.34 1.19
CA GLY A 331 16.26 1.57 2.63
C GLY A 331 15.70 2.95 3.01
N GLU A 332 16.06 4.01 2.27
CA GLU A 332 15.51 5.36 2.44
C GLU A 332 13.98 5.37 2.19
N ILE A 333 13.54 4.75 1.09
CA ILE A 333 12.12 4.66 0.71
C ILE A 333 11.34 3.87 1.76
N PHE A 334 11.85 2.72 2.19
CA PHE A 334 11.22 1.89 3.22
C PHE A 334 11.11 2.65 4.55
N GLN A 335 12.19 3.32 4.98
CA GLN A 335 12.17 4.12 6.21
C GLN A 335 11.12 5.23 6.15
N MET A 336 10.96 5.91 5.00
CA MET A 336 9.98 6.98 4.83
C MET A 336 8.55 6.46 4.85
N LEU A 337 8.25 5.38 4.13
CA LEU A 337 6.88 4.87 3.96
C LEU A 337 6.46 3.94 5.11
N LEU A 338 7.38 3.14 5.64
CA LEU A 338 7.07 2.10 6.62
C LEU A 338 7.49 2.46 8.05
N GLY A 339 8.33 3.49 8.23
CA GLY A 339 8.97 3.79 9.51
C GLY A 339 10.07 2.80 9.91
N ALA A 340 10.43 1.87 9.04
CA ALA A 340 11.46 0.85 9.23
C ALA A 340 12.15 0.52 7.90
N ASN A 341 13.35 -0.05 7.98
CA ASN A 341 14.06 -0.54 6.80
C ASN A 341 14.24 -2.07 6.90
N PRO A 342 13.36 -2.88 6.29
CA PRO A 342 13.43 -4.34 6.32
C PRO A 342 14.33 -4.95 5.23
N TYR A 343 15.26 -4.19 4.62
CA TYR A 343 16.03 -4.69 3.48
C TYR A 343 16.93 -5.89 3.84
N ASP A 344 17.51 -5.91 5.05
CA ASP A 344 18.32 -7.03 5.52
C ASP A 344 17.46 -8.29 5.70
N ASP A 345 16.23 -8.16 6.17
CA ASP A 345 15.29 -9.27 6.29
C ASP A 345 14.86 -9.80 4.90
N LEU A 346 14.64 -8.89 3.93
CA LEU A 346 14.41 -9.26 2.53
C LEU A 346 15.58 -10.06 1.97
N LYS A 347 16.81 -9.63 2.24
CA LYS A 347 18.01 -10.31 1.81
C LYS A 347 18.15 -11.70 2.44
N GLU A 348 17.91 -11.84 3.75
CA GLU A 348 17.91 -13.13 4.44
C GLU A 348 16.85 -14.09 3.87
N ALA A 349 15.70 -13.57 3.45
CA ALA A 349 14.64 -14.33 2.78
C ALA A 349 14.92 -14.60 1.29
N GLY A 350 16.02 -14.08 0.72
CA GLY A 350 16.41 -14.26 -0.67
C GLY A 350 15.77 -13.28 -1.67
N TYR A 351 15.11 -12.23 -1.18
CA TYR A 351 14.42 -11.19 -1.99
C TYR A 351 15.31 -9.96 -2.25
N GLU A 352 16.62 -10.10 -2.27
CA GLU A 352 17.55 -9.00 -2.49
C GLU A 352 17.67 -8.61 -3.97
N PHE A 353 18.04 -7.37 -4.23
CA PHE A 353 18.46 -6.91 -5.56
C PHE A 353 19.78 -7.58 -5.98
N ARG A 354 19.74 -8.39 -7.02
CA ARG A 354 20.92 -9.08 -7.52
C ARG A 354 20.73 -9.58 -8.96
N PRO A 355 21.84 -9.85 -9.68
CA PRO A 355 21.78 -10.67 -10.88
C PRO A 355 21.28 -12.09 -10.53
N ILE A 356 20.48 -12.66 -11.40
CA ILE A 356 19.93 -14.00 -11.27
C ILE A 356 20.63 -14.93 -12.28
N LYS A 357 21.11 -16.07 -11.78
CA LYS A 357 21.54 -17.15 -12.66
C LYS A 357 20.54 -18.30 -12.53
N LEU A 358 19.81 -18.53 -13.58
CA LEU A 358 18.87 -19.64 -13.65
C LEU A 358 19.67 -20.94 -13.61
N GLY A 359 19.30 -21.84 -12.70
CA GLY A 359 19.97 -23.13 -12.48
C GLY A 359 20.96 -23.15 -11.30
N GLU A 360 21.19 -22.02 -10.62
CA GLU A 360 21.96 -21.93 -9.38
C GLU A 360 21.07 -21.70 -8.13
#